data_7debc602ae9795c13532ab37fbf9f215
#
_entry.id   7debc602ae9795c13532ab37fbf9f215
#
_cell.length_a   1.000
_cell.length_b   1.000
_cell.length_c   1.000
_cell.angle_alpha   90.00
_cell.angle_beta   90.00
_cell.angle_gamma   90.00
#
_symmetry.space_group_name_H-M   'P 1'
#
loop_
_entity.id
_entity.type
_entity.pdbx_description
1 polymer ?
#
loop_
_entity_poly.entity_id
_entity_poly.type
_entity_poly.pdbx_seq_one_letter_code
_entity_poly.pdbx_strand_id
1 'polypeptide(L)'
;MDRYVKLEYRFNASHSISGARGNEHVHTFTLTAIAGYADDKKEQETDKVLRAFVKGFENRYLNELEYFEGAYPSIEEMGDRFYETLHDELMSKGIELMSVEISDSPMTSYSVSDRIMSTCLNDNVSTKNYSMLLKYRGLVLGEDEI
;
A
#
# COMPACT_ATOMS: atom_id res chain seq x y z
N MET A 1 9.58 17.97 -15.66
CA MET A 1 9.66 17.77 -14.21
C MET A 1 8.53 16.88 -13.76
N ASP A 2 8.86 15.81 -13.07
CA ASP A 2 7.84 14.89 -12.57
C ASP A 2 7.28 15.42 -11.27
N ARG A 3 6.02 15.21 -11.05
CA ARG A 3 5.36 15.65 -9.84
C ARG A 3 4.80 14.43 -9.15
N TYR A 4 4.98 14.41 -7.85
CA TYR A 4 4.46 13.32 -7.03
C TYR A 4 3.63 13.91 -5.91
N VAL A 5 2.55 13.25 -5.58
CA VAL A 5 1.69 13.69 -4.49
C VAL A 5 1.52 12.55 -3.52
N LYS A 6 1.42 12.89 -2.25
CA LYS A 6 1.19 11.92 -1.20
C LYS A 6 -0.22 12.15 -0.70
N LEU A 7 -1.05 11.13 -0.79
CA LEU A 7 -2.44 11.22 -0.39
C LEU A 7 -2.69 10.22 0.74
N GLU A 8 -3.43 10.66 1.74
CA GLU A 8 -3.64 9.84 2.92
C GLU A 8 -5.12 9.72 3.23
N TYR A 9 -5.58 8.51 3.46
CA TYR A 9 -6.99 8.22 3.72
C TYR A 9 -7.11 7.33 4.94
N ARG A 10 -8.14 7.54 5.74
CA ARG A 10 -8.37 6.72 6.92
C ARG A 10 -9.71 6.03 6.80
N PHE A 11 -9.78 4.82 7.30
CA PHE A 11 -11.03 4.09 7.34
C PHE A 11 -11.03 3.18 8.57
N ASN A 12 -12.21 2.98 9.14
CA ASN A 12 -12.36 2.09 10.28
C ASN A 12 -12.80 0.73 9.78
N ALA A 13 -12.19 -0.31 10.28
CA ALA A 13 -12.54 -1.66 9.88
C ALA A 13 -12.09 -2.62 10.97
N SER A 14 -12.58 -3.84 10.92
CA SER A 14 -12.14 -4.86 11.86
C SER A 14 -11.51 -6.02 11.09
N HIS A 15 -10.62 -6.71 11.75
CA HIS A 15 -9.97 -7.87 11.16
C HIS A 15 -9.48 -8.82 12.25
N SER A 16 -9.21 -10.05 11.84
CA SER A 16 -8.54 -11.02 12.67
C SER A 16 -7.42 -11.63 11.86
N ILE A 17 -6.21 -11.57 12.36
CA ILE A 17 -5.08 -12.11 11.62
C ILE A 17 -4.87 -13.58 11.91
N SER A 18 -5.64 -14.14 12.84
CA SER A 18 -5.56 -15.56 13.14
C SER A 18 -6.78 -16.30 12.60
N GLY A 19 -7.79 -15.59 12.20
CA GLY A 19 -9.03 -16.20 11.73
C GLY A 19 -9.89 -16.77 12.84
N ALA A 20 -9.44 -16.72 14.09
CA ALA A 20 -10.20 -17.29 15.18
C ALA A 20 -11.30 -16.35 15.62
N ARG A 21 -12.49 -16.90 15.89
CA ARG A 21 -13.58 -16.10 16.36
C ARG A 21 -13.21 -15.51 17.70
N GLY A 22 -13.57 -14.28 17.92
CA GLY A 22 -13.29 -13.62 19.18
C GLY A 22 -11.95 -12.92 19.20
N ASN A 23 -11.18 -13.03 18.11
CA ASN A 23 -9.92 -12.34 18.02
C ASN A 23 -9.99 -11.15 17.07
N GLU A 24 -11.19 -10.72 16.76
CA GLU A 24 -11.35 -9.55 15.89
C GLU A 24 -11.03 -8.29 16.64
N HIS A 25 -10.35 -7.37 16.00
CA HIS A 25 -10.13 -6.05 16.56
C HIS A 25 -10.48 -4.98 15.55
N VAL A 26 -10.91 -3.85 16.09
CA VAL A 26 -11.26 -2.70 15.26
C VAL A 26 -10.08 -1.76 15.28
N HIS A 27 -9.72 -1.28 14.11
CA HIS A 27 -8.65 -0.30 13.98
C HIS A 27 -9.10 0.82 13.06
N THR A 28 -8.45 1.97 13.20
CA THR A 28 -8.52 2.99 12.17
C THR A 28 -7.29 2.75 11.31
N PHE A 29 -7.52 2.27 10.11
CA PHE A 29 -6.42 2.03 9.18
C PHE A 29 -6.13 3.31 8.43
N THR A 30 -4.86 3.54 8.12
CA THR A 30 -4.45 4.66 7.30
C THR A 30 -3.80 4.12 6.04
N LEU A 31 -4.33 4.52 4.90
CA LEU A 31 -3.76 4.19 3.61
C LEU A 31 -3.08 5.44 3.07
N THR A 32 -1.80 5.33 2.77
CA THR A 32 -1.06 6.44 2.20
C THR A 32 -0.56 6.00 0.83
N ALA A 33 -0.83 6.80 -0.18
CA ALA A 33 -0.41 6.48 -1.53
C ALA A 33 0.44 7.61 -2.07
N ILE A 34 1.52 7.28 -2.78
CA ILE A 34 2.32 8.26 -3.47
C ILE A 34 2.14 8.01 -4.95
N ALA A 35 1.66 9.01 -5.66
CA ALA A 35 1.36 8.87 -7.09
C ALA A 35 2.01 9.99 -7.88
N GLY A 36 2.40 9.69 -9.10
CA GLY A 36 3.02 10.64 -10.00
C GLY A 36 2.17 10.84 -11.23
N TYR A 37 2.14 12.07 -11.72
CA TYR A 37 1.40 12.37 -12.94
C TYR A 37 1.95 13.68 -13.52
N ALA A 38 1.72 13.86 -14.81
CA ALA A 38 2.25 15.01 -15.50
C ALA A 38 1.24 16.17 -15.58
N ASP A 39 -0.01 15.91 -15.27
CA ASP A 39 -1.08 16.85 -15.47
C ASP A 39 -1.84 17.06 -14.18
N ASP A 40 -2.06 18.31 -13.80
CA ASP A 40 -2.74 18.62 -12.54
C ASP A 40 -4.15 18.02 -12.45
N LYS A 41 -4.77 17.79 -13.57
CA LYS A 41 -6.11 17.20 -13.56
C LYS A 41 -6.09 15.79 -13.02
N LYS A 42 -4.95 15.14 -13.08
CA LYS A 42 -4.83 13.77 -12.61
C LYS A 42 -4.88 13.68 -11.10
N GLU A 43 -4.60 14.77 -10.41
CA GLU A 43 -4.68 14.74 -8.95
C GLU A 43 -6.10 14.47 -8.48
N GLN A 44 -7.07 15.14 -9.09
CA GLN A 44 -8.47 14.95 -8.71
C GLN A 44 -8.92 13.55 -9.07
N GLU A 45 -8.48 13.06 -10.21
CA GLU A 45 -8.82 11.72 -10.64
C GLU A 45 -8.23 10.69 -9.68
N THR A 46 -7.00 10.90 -9.25
CA THR A 46 -6.34 10.01 -8.30
C THR A 46 -7.09 9.98 -6.98
N ASP A 47 -7.45 11.17 -6.48
CA ASP A 47 -8.18 11.28 -5.23
C ASP A 47 -9.52 10.55 -5.32
N LYS A 48 -10.20 10.69 -6.44
CA LYS A 48 -11.49 10.06 -6.62
C LYS A 48 -11.37 8.55 -6.58
N VAL A 49 -10.38 8.00 -7.25
CA VAL A 49 -10.16 6.56 -7.28
C VAL A 49 -9.86 6.05 -5.87
N LEU A 50 -8.97 6.74 -5.17
CA LEU A 50 -8.57 6.29 -3.84
C LEU A 50 -9.71 6.39 -2.83
N ARG A 51 -10.50 7.46 -2.89
CA ARG A 51 -11.63 7.59 -1.98
C ARG A 51 -12.65 6.49 -2.20
N ALA A 52 -12.94 6.20 -3.46
CA ALA A 52 -13.90 5.16 -3.77
C ALA A 52 -13.39 3.80 -3.32
N PHE A 53 -12.10 3.58 -3.48
CA PHE A 53 -11.49 2.32 -3.09
C PHE A 53 -11.61 2.11 -1.58
N VAL A 54 -11.21 3.13 -0.81
CA VAL A 54 -11.21 3.04 0.65
C VAL A 54 -12.62 2.87 1.19
N LYS A 55 -13.59 3.50 0.54
CA LYS A 55 -14.96 3.41 0.99
C LYS A 55 -15.49 1.99 0.99
N GLY A 56 -14.95 1.16 0.15
CA GLY A 56 -15.38 -0.23 0.08
C GLY A 56 -15.02 -1.04 1.32
N PHE A 57 -14.12 -0.54 2.14
CA PHE A 57 -13.69 -1.25 3.34
C PHE A 57 -14.19 -0.61 4.63
N GLU A 58 -14.80 0.55 4.53
CA GLU A 58 -15.24 1.29 5.71
C GLU A 58 -16.27 0.53 6.52
N ASN A 59 -16.00 0.38 7.79
CA ASN A 59 -16.90 -0.29 8.73
C ASN A 59 -17.19 -1.74 8.39
N ARG A 60 -16.26 -2.41 7.73
CA ARG A 60 -16.44 -3.80 7.36
C ARG A 60 -15.54 -4.71 8.17
N TYR A 61 -15.95 -5.97 8.29
CA TYR A 61 -15.10 -7.00 8.85
C TYR A 61 -14.33 -7.56 7.66
N LEU A 62 -13.05 -7.26 7.58
CA LEU A 62 -12.27 -7.52 6.38
C LEU A 62 -12.17 -8.99 6.03
N ASN A 63 -12.16 -9.85 7.05
CA ASN A 63 -12.03 -11.29 6.81
C ASN A 63 -13.20 -11.89 6.02
N GLU A 64 -14.33 -11.19 6.00
CA GLU A 64 -15.49 -11.70 5.28
C GLU A 64 -15.55 -11.21 3.84
N LEU A 65 -14.66 -10.34 3.45
CA LEU A 65 -14.70 -9.78 2.11
C LEU A 65 -14.04 -10.73 1.12
N GLU A 66 -14.68 -10.90 -0.02
CA GLU A 66 -14.13 -11.72 -1.08
C GLU A 66 -12.76 -11.19 -1.50
N TYR A 67 -12.55 -9.90 -1.35
CA TYR A 67 -11.29 -9.26 -1.69
C TYR A 67 -10.10 -9.89 -0.96
N PHE A 68 -10.32 -10.43 0.24
CA PHE A 68 -9.27 -11.05 1.02
C PHE A 68 -9.36 -12.58 1.05
N GLU A 69 -10.11 -13.14 0.13
CA GLU A 69 -10.26 -14.58 0.11
C GLU A 69 -8.91 -15.26 0.00
N GLY A 70 -8.70 -16.26 0.82
CA GLY A 70 -7.47 -17.04 0.76
C GLY A 70 -6.38 -16.58 1.71
N ALA A 71 -6.58 -15.48 2.40
CA ALA A 71 -5.56 -14.95 3.31
C ALA A 71 -6.21 -14.14 4.43
N TYR A 72 -5.49 -14.00 5.53
CA TYR A 72 -5.96 -13.15 6.61
C TYR A 72 -5.51 -11.71 6.32
N PRO A 73 -6.36 -10.73 6.55
CA PRO A 73 -6.04 -9.34 6.18
C PRO A 73 -5.14 -8.66 7.20
N SER A 74 -3.90 -9.09 7.27
CA SER A 74 -2.88 -8.38 8.02
C SER A 74 -2.52 -7.12 7.27
N ILE A 75 -1.77 -6.20 7.88
CA ILE A 75 -1.38 -4.99 7.15
C ILE A 75 -0.48 -5.35 5.97
N GLU A 76 0.29 -6.44 6.07
CA GLU A 76 1.12 -6.88 4.96
C GLU A 76 0.27 -7.36 3.79
N GLU A 77 -0.74 -8.15 4.10
CA GLU A 77 -1.61 -8.67 3.06
C GLU A 77 -2.43 -7.53 2.45
N MET A 78 -2.91 -6.63 3.30
CA MET A 78 -3.66 -5.48 2.82
C MET A 78 -2.79 -4.62 1.90
N GLY A 79 -1.56 -4.35 2.32
CA GLY A 79 -0.67 -3.52 1.54
C GLY A 79 -0.38 -4.12 0.17
N ASP A 80 -0.08 -5.41 0.13
CA ASP A 80 0.23 -6.07 -1.13
C ASP A 80 -0.97 -6.06 -2.08
N ARG A 81 -2.15 -6.38 -1.57
CA ARG A 81 -3.33 -6.43 -2.43
C ARG A 81 -3.79 -5.04 -2.85
N PHE A 82 -3.70 -4.06 -1.95
CA PHE A 82 -4.06 -2.69 -2.26
C PHE A 82 -3.13 -2.14 -3.34
N TYR A 83 -1.84 -2.42 -3.21
CA TYR A 83 -0.89 -1.93 -4.20
C TYR A 83 -1.21 -2.49 -5.58
N GLU A 84 -1.44 -3.78 -5.67
CA GLU A 84 -1.74 -4.40 -6.94
C GLU A 84 -3.01 -3.82 -7.58
N THR A 85 -4.07 -3.73 -6.81
CA THR A 85 -5.34 -3.24 -7.33
C THR A 85 -5.22 -1.79 -7.78
N LEU A 86 -4.64 -0.96 -6.93
CA LEU A 86 -4.56 0.47 -7.22
C LEU A 86 -3.56 0.76 -8.32
N HIS A 87 -2.47 0.00 -8.36
CA HIS A 87 -1.47 0.18 -9.41
C HIS A 87 -2.10 -0.03 -10.79
N ASP A 88 -2.85 -1.12 -10.93
CA ASP A 88 -3.45 -1.43 -12.21
C ASP A 88 -4.52 -0.42 -12.60
N GLU A 89 -5.34 -0.04 -11.64
CA GLU A 89 -6.40 0.91 -11.93
C GLU A 89 -5.86 2.29 -12.28
N LEU A 90 -4.89 2.77 -11.54
CA LEU A 90 -4.33 4.09 -11.79
C LEU A 90 -3.50 4.11 -13.07
N MET A 91 -2.80 3.02 -13.35
CA MET A 91 -2.01 2.96 -14.57
C MET A 91 -2.90 3.05 -15.80
N SER A 92 -4.09 2.47 -15.75
CA SER A 92 -5.01 2.54 -16.86
C SER A 92 -5.49 3.97 -17.12
N LYS A 93 -5.26 4.86 -16.17
CA LYS A 93 -5.66 6.26 -16.28
C LYS A 93 -4.45 7.18 -16.47
N GLY A 94 -3.29 6.61 -16.70
CA GLY A 94 -2.08 7.40 -16.93
C GLY A 94 -1.46 7.94 -15.66
N ILE A 95 -1.76 7.33 -14.53
CA ILE A 95 -1.24 7.74 -13.23
C ILE A 95 -0.31 6.67 -12.72
N GLU A 96 0.88 7.06 -12.31
CA GLU A 96 1.85 6.10 -11.82
C GLU A 96 1.75 5.99 -10.30
N LEU A 97 1.43 4.81 -9.80
CA LEU A 97 1.42 4.59 -8.36
C LEU A 97 2.82 4.21 -7.94
N MET A 98 3.43 5.03 -7.09
CA MET A 98 4.79 4.80 -6.66
C MET A 98 4.84 3.89 -5.46
N SER A 99 3.96 4.09 -4.51
CA SER A 99 3.96 3.26 -3.32
C SER A 99 2.62 3.34 -2.60
N VAL A 100 2.37 2.32 -1.80
CA VAL A 100 1.23 2.26 -0.90
C VAL A 100 1.76 1.90 0.47
N GLU A 101 1.27 2.58 1.47
CA GLU A 101 1.62 2.25 2.84
C GLU A 101 0.33 2.08 3.60
N ILE A 102 0.24 1.04 4.43
CA ILE A 102 -0.94 0.80 5.22
C ILE A 102 -0.50 0.67 6.67
N SER A 103 -1.22 1.30 7.59
CA SER A 103 -0.92 1.16 8.99
C SER A 103 -2.20 1.00 9.79
N ASP A 104 -2.11 0.29 10.90
CA ASP A 104 -3.23 0.12 11.81
C ASP A 104 -2.94 0.82 13.13
N SER A 105 -1.79 1.45 13.25
CA SER A 105 -1.42 2.21 14.45
C SER A 105 -0.32 3.19 14.07
N PRO A 106 -0.08 4.20 14.89
CA PRO A 106 1.00 5.16 14.57
C PRO A 106 2.38 4.52 14.63
N MET A 107 2.50 3.34 15.24
CA MET A 107 3.80 2.74 15.48
C MET A 107 4.23 1.75 14.41
N THR A 108 3.33 1.29 13.61
CA THR A 108 3.64 0.22 12.66
C THR A 108 2.97 0.48 11.32
N SER A 109 3.75 0.37 10.27
CA SER A 109 3.20 0.48 8.92
C SER A 109 3.93 -0.49 8.00
N TYR A 110 3.29 -0.82 6.90
CA TYR A 110 3.84 -1.70 5.88
C TYR A 110 3.77 -0.97 4.56
N SER A 111 4.88 -0.90 3.85
CA SER A 111 4.96 -0.16 2.60
C SER A 111 5.31 -1.07 1.43
N VAL A 112 4.67 -0.85 0.31
CA VAL A 112 4.93 -1.60 -0.91
C VAL A 112 5.22 -0.60 -2.02
N SER A 113 6.27 -0.86 -2.78
CA SER A 113 6.68 0.02 -3.87
C SER A 113 7.29 -0.83 -4.97
N ASP A 114 7.13 -0.39 -6.21
CA ASP A 114 7.72 -1.10 -7.33
C ASP A 114 9.15 -0.65 -7.56
N ARG A 115 9.68 0.22 -6.72
CA ARG A 115 11.05 0.69 -6.87
C ARG A 115 11.64 0.94 -5.50
N ILE A 116 12.94 0.94 -5.46
CA ILE A 116 13.64 1.18 -4.22
C ILE A 116 13.64 2.67 -3.96
N MET A 117 13.11 3.07 -2.81
CA MET A 117 13.05 4.47 -2.47
C MET A 117 14.43 4.91 -2.00
N SER A 118 14.88 6.04 -2.51
CA SER A 118 16.22 6.52 -2.17
C SER A 118 16.36 6.77 -0.68
N THR A 119 15.30 7.16 0.00
CA THR A 119 15.37 7.37 1.42
C THR A 119 15.70 6.08 2.15
N CYS A 120 15.20 4.97 1.67
CA CYS A 120 15.49 3.70 2.29
C CYS A 120 16.96 3.38 2.19
N LEU A 121 17.53 3.68 1.05
CA LEU A 121 18.94 3.38 0.84
C LEU A 121 19.82 4.30 1.64
N ASN A 122 19.47 5.57 1.68
CA ASN A 122 20.27 6.53 2.37
C ASN A 122 20.28 6.31 3.86
N ASP A 123 19.27 5.70 4.35
CA ASP A 123 19.21 5.47 5.77
C ASP A 123 19.95 4.25 6.17
N ASN A 124 20.58 3.69 5.24
CA ASN A 124 21.33 2.57 5.53
C ASN A 124 20.66 1.45 5.99
N VAL A 125 19.69 1.51 5.84
CA VAL A 125 18.91 0.57 6.26
C VAL A 125 18.98 -0.42 5.77
N SER A 126 19.24 -0.12 5.48
CA SER A 126 18.87 -0.55 4.72
C SER A 126 19.53 -1.46 3.94
N THR A 127 20.62 -1.98 4.25
CA THR A 127 21.15 -3.07 3.53
C THR A 127 20.19 -4.20 3.57
N LYS A 128 19.62 -4.42 4.71
CA LYS A 128 18.68 -5.46 4.83
C LYS A 128 17.43 -5.16 4.04
N ASN A 129 16.93 -3.95 4.17
CA ASN A 129 15.73 -3.58 3.44
C ASN A 129 15.99 -3.59 1.96
N TYR A 130 17.17 -3.21 1.58
CA TYR A 130 17.56 -3.20 0.19
C TYR A 130 17.50 -4.62 -0.37
N SER A 131 18.05 -5.56 0.35
CA SER A 131 18.02 -6.95 -0.08
C SER A 131 16.60 -7.46 -0.20
N MET A 132 15.77 -7.05 0.72
CA MET A 132 14.40 -7.45 0.69
C MET A 132 13.71 -6.88 -0.50
N LEU A 133 13.94 -5.62 -0.81
CA LEU A 133 13.32 -5.00 -1.97
C LEU A 133 13.76 -5.68 -3.24
N LEU A 134 15.02 -6.02 -3.34
CA LEU A 134 15.51 -6.73 -4.50
C LEU A 134 14.82 -8.07 -4.64
N LYS A 135 14.65 -8.73 -3.54
CA LYS A 135 14.04 -10.02 -3.57
C LYS A 135 12.59 -9.91 -3.99
N TYR A 136 11.88 -8.96 -3.44
CA TYR A 136 10.53 -8.78 -3.80
C TYR A 136 10.37 -8.49 -5.24
N ARG A 137 11.19 -7.70 -5.81
CA ARG A 137 11.04 -7.30 -7.19
C ARG A 137 11.64 -8.29 -8.09
N GLY A 138 12.26 -9.26 -7.54
CA GLY A 138 12.92 -10.19 -8.34
C GLY A 138 14.08 -9.48 -8.83
N LEU A 139 14.69 -8.67 -8.14
CA LEU A 139 15.41 -7.84 -8.68
C LEU A 139 16.61 -7.64 -8.54
N VAL A 140 16.94 -7.26 -8.47
CA VAL A 140 17.56 -6.71 -8.68
C VAL A 140 18.31 -5.74 -8.95
N LEU A 141 18.45 -5.12 -8.72
CA LEU A 141 19.14 -4.12 -8.86
C LEU A 141 20.39 -4.52 -8.65
N GLY A 142 20.71 -5.34 -8.86
CA GLY A 142 21.87 -5.63 -8.81
C GLY A 142 22.12 -6.47 -7.79
N GLU A 143 21.84 -7.14 -7.48
CA GLU A 143 22.05 -7.87 -6.68
C GLU A 143 23.06 -7.90 -6.19
N ASP A 144 23.56 -7.49 -6.38
CA ASP A 144 24.46 -7.32 -5.94
C ASP A 144 24.72 -6.38 -5.58
N GLU A 145 24.37 -5.90 -5.64
CA GLU A 145 24.56 -4.99 -5.40
C GLU A 145 24.40 -4.71 -4.63
N ILE A 146 24.21 -5.00 -4.31
CA ILE A 146 24.04 -4.74 -3.56
C ILE A 146 24.49 -4.58 -3.18
#